data_fa92158cb059e6f9d5d12c7082478c87
#
_entry.id   fa92158cb059e6f9d5d12c7082478c87
#
_cell.length_a   1.000
_cell.length_b   1.000
_cell.length_c   1.000
_cell.angle_alpha   90.00
_cell.angle_beta   90.00
_cell.angle_gamma   90.00
#
_symmetry.space_group_name_H-M   'P 1'
#
loop_
_entity.id
_entity.type
_entity.pdbx_description
1 polymer ?
#
loop_
_entity_poly.entity_id
_entity_poly.type
_entity_poly.pdbx_seq_one_letter_code
_entity_poly.pdbx_strand_id
1 'polypeptide(L)'
;MAHINSNYLNIKESYLFSEVAKRANAYKAEHPEADVIRLGIGDVTRPLCPTVIDALHEGVDAMAATETFKGYGPEQGYDFIKESLKAYYAEKGVDLDKDEIFISDGAKSDLGNILDIFSKDNLVLVPDPVYPVY
;
A
#
# COMPACT_ATOMS: atom_id res chain seq x y z
N MET A 1 -32.32 11.05 -9.34
CA MET A 1 -32.15 9.87 -8.43
C MET A 1 -30.77 9.28 -8.70
N ALA A 2 -30.04 8.90 -7.66
CA ALA A 2 -28.77 8.20 -7.82
C ALA A 2 -29.04 6.72 -8.14
N HIS A 3 -28.27 6.16 -9.07
CA HIS A 3 -28.33 4.75 -9.42
C HIS A 3 -27.05 4.06 -8.97
N ILE A 4 -27.20 2.86 -8.40
CA ILE A 4 -26.07 2.03 -7.99
C ILE A 4 -25.40 1.45 -9.24
N ASN A 5 -24.08 1.39 -9.22
CA ASN A 5 -23.33 0.69 -10.26
C ASN A 5 -23.67 -0.81 -10.20
N SER A 6 -24.36 -1.31 -11.22
CA SER A 6 -24.83 -2.70 -11.27
C SER A 6 -23.69 -3.75 -11.26
N ASN A 7 -22.47 -3.36 -11.59
CA ASN A 7 -21.31 -4.26 -11.52
C ASN A 7 -21.02 -4.75 -10.09
N TYR A 8 -21.45 -3.99 -9.06
CA TYR A 8 -21.34 -4.46 -7.67
C TYR A 8 -22.16 -5.73 -7.38
N LEU A 9 -23.20 -5.99 -8.14
CA LEU A 9 -24.02 -7.21 -8.01
C LEU A 9 -23.26 -8.47 -8.48
N ASN A 10 -22.19 -8.29 -9.25
CA ASN A 10 -21.35 -9.38 -9.77
C ASN A 10 -20.15 -9.70 -8.85
N ILE A 11 -19.92 -8.90 -7.80
CA ILE A 11 -18.85 -9.11 -6.85
C ILE A 11 -19.23 -10.27 -5.91
N LYS A 12 -18.29 -11.20 -5.67
CA LYS A 12 -18.48 -12.26 -4.69
C LYS A 12 -18.62 -11.68 -3.29
N GLU A 13 -19.52 -12.25 -2.48
CA GLU A 13 -19.82 -11.76 -1.13
C GLU A 13 -18.63 -11.85 -0.15
N SER A 14 -17.66 -12.73 -0.40
CA SER A 14 -16.52 -12.91 0.49
C SER A 14 -15.19 -12.59 -0.19
N TYR A 15 -14.35 -11.88 0.54
CA TYR A 15 -12.97 -11.64 0.17
C TYR A 15 -12.11 -12.88 0.49
N LEU A 16 -11.29 -13.34 -0.47
CA LEU A 16 -10.52 -14.58 -0.39
C LEU A 16 -9.79 -14.75 0.95
N PHE A 17 -9.09 -13.72 1.41
CA PHE A 17 -8.29 -13.81 2.64
C PHE A 17 -9.15 -13.95 3.90
N SER A 18 -10.33 -13.35 3.92
CA SER A 18 -11.29 -13.51 5.03
C SER A 18 -11.80 -14.95 5.10
N GLU A 19 -12.07 -15.55 3.94
CA GLU A 19 -12.51 -16.95 3.85
C GLU A 19 -11.42 -17.93 4.29
N VAL A 20 -10.17 -17.69 3.84
CA VAL A 20 -9.02 -18.51 4.27
C VAL A 20 -8.79 -18.39 5.77
N ALA A 21 -8.91 -17.19 6.34
CA ALA A 21 -8.78 -17.00 7.78
C ALA A 21 -9.86 -17.75 8.57
N LYS A 22 -11.13 -17.70 8.12
CA LYS A 22 -12.23 -18.46 8.74
C LYS A 22 -11.95 -19.96 8.75
N ARG A 23 -11.53 -20.52 7.60
CA ARG A 23 -11.23 -21.96 7.48
C ARG A 23 -10.05 -22.35 8.36
N ALA A 24 -8.98 -21.56 8.38
CA ALA A 24 -7.83 -21.83 9.23
C ALA A 24 -8.17 -21.79 10.73
N ASN A 25 -9.01 -20.85 11.14
CA ASN A 25 -9.46 -20.75 12.53
C ASN A 25 -10.40 -21.90 12.91
N ALA A 26 -11.31 -22.31 12.02
CA ALA A 26 -12.17 -23.46 12.24
C ALA A 26 -11.35 -24.74 12.40
N TYR A 27 -10.40 -24.98 11.48
CA TYR A 27 -9.51 -26.13 11.57
C TYR A 27 -8.71 -26.17 12.88
N LYS A 28 -8.16 -25.01 13.31
CA LYS A 28 -7.43 -24.94 14.57
C LYS A 28 -8.32 -25.17 15.81
N ALA A 29 -9.59 -24.79 15.74
CA ALA A 29 -10.56 -25.07 16.82
C ALA A 29 -10.90 -26.58 16.93
N GLU A 30 -10.96 -27.27 15.78
CA GLU A 30 -11.20 -28.72 15.73
C GLU A 30 -9.93 -29.55 16.05
N HIS A 31 -8.75 -28.95 15.81
CA HIS A 31 -7.44 -29.58 16.00
C HIS A 31 -6.51 -28.68 16.82
N PRO A 32 -6.73 -28.53 18.14
CA PRO A 32 -5.95 -27.62 18.99
C PRO A 32 -4.44 -27.95 19.04
N GLU A 33 -4.10 -29.23 18.83
CA GLU A 33 -2.71 -29.73 18.82
C GLU A 33 -1.99 -29.49 17.47
N ALA A 34 -2.71 -29.06 16.42
CA ALA A 34 -2.10 -28.89 15.11
C ALA A 34 -1.24 -27.65 15.04
N ASP A 35 -0.01 -27.79 14.56
CA ASP A 35 0.87 -26.69 14.19
C ASP A 35 0.53 -26.22 12.77
N VAL A 36 -0.25 -25.14 12.67
CA VAL A 36 -0.75 -24.62 11.40
C VAL A 36 0.24 -23.61 10.81
N ILE A 37 0.96 -24.02 9.78
CA ILE A 37 1.87 -23.15 9.02
C ILE A 37 1.07 -22.36 7.97
N ARG A 38 1.09 -21.04 8.06
CA ARG A 38 0.38 -20.13 7.15
C ARG A 38 1.32 -19.65 6.04
N LEU A 39 1.06 -20.10 4.81
CA LEU A 39 1.84 -19.72 3.61
C LEU A 39 1.03 -18.87 2.61
N GLY A 40 -0.15 -18.40 3.02
CA GLY A 40 -1.10 -17.76 2.10
C GLY A 40 -0.85 -16.27 1.85
N ILE A 41 -0.22 -15.57 2.79
CA ILE A 41 0.04 -14.13 2.68
C ILE A 41 1.46 -13.85 3.13
N GLY A 42 2.24 -13.12 2.31
CA GLY A 42 3.48 -12.51 2.76
C GLY A 42 3.14 -11.32 3.67
N ASP A 43 3.56 -11.41 4.92
CA ASP A 43 3.36 -10.35 5.90
C ASP A 43 4.70 -9.92 6.51
N VAL A 44 4.75 -8.69 7.02
CA VAL A 44 5.88 -8.21 7.81
C VAL A 44 5.90 -8.96 9.16
N THR A 45 6.98 -9.67 9.41
CA THR A 45 7.15 -10.51 10.61
C THR A 45 8.14 -9.93 11.61
N ARG A 46 8.80 -8.81 11.28
CA ARG A 46 9.79 -8.17 12.13
C ARG A 46 9.36 -6.77 12.51
N PRO A 47 9.66 -6.33 13.73
CA PRO A 47 9.42 -4.95 14.14
C PRO A 47 10.27 -3.98 13.31
N LEU A 48 9.86 -2.71 13.30
CA LEU A 48 10.63 -1.63 12.72
C LEU A 48 12.00 -1.53 13.40
N CYS A 49 13.03 -1.16 12.64
CA CYS A 49 14.36 -0.92 13.22
C CYS A 49 14.37 0.38 14.05
N PRO A 50 15.30 0.50 15.02
CA PRO A 50 15.36 1.67 15.90
C PRO A 50 15.41 3.00 15.14
N THR A 51 16.19 3.11 14.07
CA THR A 51 16.31 4.33 13.26
C THR A 51 14.97 4.80 12.71
N VAL A 52 14.08 3.88 12.30
CA VAL A 52 12.74 4.24 11.82
C VAL A 52 11.86 4.72 12.98
N ILE A 53 11.96 4.08 14.13
CA ILE A 53 11.21 4.49 15.34
C ILE A 53 11.65 5.88 15.78
N ASP A 54 12.95 6.15 15.82
CA ASP A 54 13.50 7.47 16.19
C ASP A 54 13.01 8.55 15.22
N ALA A 55 13.07 8.30 13.91
CA ALA A 55 12.57 9.25 12.91
C ALA A 55 11.05 9.50 13.02
N LEU A 56 10.25 8.50 13.40
CA LEU A 56 8.83 8.69 13.67
C LEU A 56 8.59 9.59 14.88
N HIS A 57 9.36 9.41 15.97
CA HIS A 57 9.30 10.29 17.14
C HIS A 57 9.70 11.72 16.78
N GLU A 58 10.80 11.92 16.05
CA GLU A 58 11.23 13.24 15.57
C GLU A 58 10.15 13.89 14.71
N GLY A 59 9.49 13.13 13.84
CA GLY A 59 8.38 13.62 13.01
C GLY A 59 7.18 14.08 13.84
N VAL A 60 6.83 13.36 14.89
CA VAL A 60 5.75 13.74 15.82
C VAL A 60 6.13 14.99 16.62
N ASP A 61 7.34 15.04 17.16
CA ASP A 61 7.84 16.19 17.93
C ASP A 61 7.88 17.47 17.07
N ALA A 62 8.25 17.36 15.81
CA ALA A 62 8.23 18.46 14.85
C ALA A 62 6.82 19.05 14.64
N MET A 63 5.75 18.30 14.89
CA MET A 63 4.39 18.81 14.80
C MET A 63 3.97 19.66 16.01
N ALA A 64 4.74 19.65 17.10
CA ALA A 64 4.41 20.35 18.33
C ALA A 64 4.84 21.83 18.33
N ALA A 65 5.73 22.25 17.43
CA ALA A 65 6.25 23.62 17.38
C ALA A 65 5.78 24.34 16.10
N THR A 66 5.43 25.61 16.23
CA THR A 66 4.93 26.44 15.12
C THR A 66 5.91 26.49 13.94
N GLU A 67 7.21 26.53 14.24
CA GLU A 67 8.28 26.68 13.26
C GLU A 67 8.49 25.42 12.41
N THR A 68 8.12 24.26 12.94
CA THR A 68 8.33 22.96 12.30
C THR A 68 7.01 22.26 11.91
N PHE A 69 5.89 22.80 12.38
CA PHE A 69 4.57 22.30 12.03
C PHE A 69 4.35 22.33 10.51
N LYS A 70 3.83 21.25 9.99
CA LYS A 70 3.53 21.08 8.58
C LYS A 70 2.03 20.87 8.40
N GLY A 71 1.37 21.79 7.72
CA GLY A 71 -0.01 21.65 7.27
C GLY A 71 -0.09 20.86 5.96
N TYR A 72 -0.90 21.34 5.01
CA TYR A 72 -0.91 20.77 3.66
C TYR A 72 0.46 20.89 3.01
N GLY A 73 1.02 19.76 2.60
CA GLY A 73 2.26 19.70 1.86
C GLY A 73 2.07 19.96 0.36
N PRO A 74 3.16 19.99 -0.42
CA PRO A 74 3.09 20.00 -1.88
C PRO A 74 2.38 18.74 -2.39
N GLU A 75 1.57 18.88 -3.44
CA GLU A 75 0.75 17.79 -4.01
C GLU A 75 1.55 16.54 -4.39
N GLN A 76 2.78 16.71 -4.87
CA GLN A 76 3.65 15.61 -5.26
C GLN A 76 4.58 15.12 -4.15
N GLY A 77 4.51 15.70 -2.96
CA GLY A 77 5.39 15.41 -1.83
C GLY A 77 6.47 16.44 -1.61
N TYR A 78 7.07 16.41 -0.42
CA TYR A 78 8.14 17.34 -0.02
C TYR A 78 9.44 17.06 -0.77
N ASP A 79 10.19 18.12 -1.07
CA ASP A 79 11.46 18.02 -1.78
C ASP A 79 12.49 17.14 -1.06
N PHE A 80 12.56 17.19 0.27
CA PHE A 80 13.54 16.40 1.03
C PHE A 80 13.39 14.88 0.81
N ILE A 81 12.16 14.36 0.71
CA ILE A 81 11.94 12.93 0.44
C ILE A 81 12.20 12.61 -1.03
N LYS A 82 11.81 13.50 -1.94
CA LYS A 82 12.05 13.32 -3.39
C LYS A 82 13.56 13.29 -3.70
N GLU A 83 14.35 14.17 -3.08
CA GLU A 83 15.81 14.15 -3.22
C GLU A 83 16.43 12.87 -2.64
N SER A 84 15.94 12.40 -1.50
CA SER A 84 16.42 11.14 -0.92
C SER A 84 16.11 9.94 -1.81
N LEU A 85 14.91 9.90 -2.41
CA LEU A 85 14.53 8.85 -3.35
C LEU A 85 15.34 8.94 -4.65
N LYS A 86 15.54 10.14 -5.20
CA LYS A 86 16.40 10.36 -6.35
C LYS A 86 17.82 9.83 -6.12
N ALA A 87 18.41 10.15 -4.96
CA ALA A 87 19.73 9.63 -4.59
C ALA A 87 19.75 8.11 -4.49
N TYR A 88 18.74 7.52 -3.86
CA TYR A 88 18.61 6.06 -3.75
C TYR A 88 18.53 5.36 -5.11
N TYR A 89 17.76 5.91 -6.04
CA TYR A 89 17.65 5.36 -7.39
C TYR A 89 18.92 5.54 -8.20
N ALA A 90 19.61 6.69 -8.05
CA ALA A 90 20.90 6.94 -8.70
C ALA A 90 21.97 5.92 -8.30
N GLU A 91 22.02 5.50 -7.03
CA GLU A 91 22.91 4.41 -6.57
C GLU A 91 22.61 3.07 -7.27
N LYS A 92 21.42 2.89 -7.80
CA LYS A 92 21.01 1.70 -8.57
C LYS A 92 21.14 1.87 -10.09
N GLY A 93 21.72 2.99 -10.52
CA GLY A 93 21.92 3.31 -11.93
C GLY A 93 20.69 3.85 -12.64
N VAL A 94 19.69 4.32 -11.89
CA VAL A 94 18.47 4.95 -12.43
C VAL A 94 18.54 6.45 -12.11
N ASP A 95 18.62 7.28 -13.13
CA ASP A 95 18.60 8.74 -13.01
C ASP A 95 17.15 9.24 -13.17
N LEU A 96 16.62 9.87 -12.14
CA LEU A 96 15.28 10.42 -12.11
C LEU A 96 15.33 11.92 -11.85
N ASP A 97 14.43 12.66 -12.48
CA ASP A 97 14.14 14.03 -12.08
C ASP A 97 13.12 14.06 -10.94
N LYS A 98 13.14 15.12 -10.15
CA LYS A 98 12.17 15.28 -9.02
C LYS A 98 10.72 15.25 -9.48
N ASP A 99 10.46 15.72 -10.69
CA ASP A 99 9.12 15.78 -11.28
C ASP A 99 8.59 14.40 -11.72
N GLU A 100 9.46 13.39 -11.75
CA GLU A 100 9.10 12.01 -12.00
C GLU A 100 8.77 11.24 -10.71
N ILE A 101 8.88 11.88 -9.53
CA ILE A 101 8.66 11.25 -8.22
C ILE A 101 7.40 11.83 -7.58
N PHE A 102 6.43 10.96 -7.31
CA PHE A 102 5.17 11.28 -6.66
C PHE A 102 5.07 10.52 -5.35
N ILE A 103 4.79 11.23 -4.26
CA ILE A 103 4.62 10.64 -2.93
C ILE A 103 3.13 10.47 -2.66
N SER A 104 2.73 9.26 -2.31
CA SER A 104 1.34 8.91 -2.00
C SER A 104 1.22 8.22 -0.65
N ASP A 105 -0.01 7.91 -0.26
CA ASP A 105 -0.32 7.17 0.96
C ASP A 105 -0.22 5.64 0.79
N GLY A 106 0.25 5.17 -0.35
CA GLY A 106 0.54 3.76 -0.60
C GLY A 106 0.17 3.26 -1.99
N ALA A 107 0.78 2.17 -2.39
CA ALA A 107 0.66 1.59 -3.73
C ALA A 107 -0.79 1.24 -4.14
N LYS A 108 -1.68 0.95 -3.21
CA LYS A 108 -3.10 0.68 -3.53
C LYS A 108 -3.83 1.93 -4.00
N SER A 109 -3.56 3.08 -3.40
CA SER A 109 -4.11 4.35 -3.83
C SER A 109 -3.60 4.71 -5.22
N ASP A 110 -2.31 4.55 -5.46
CA ASP A 110 -1.72 4.80 -6.78
C ASP A 110 -2.33 3.89 -7.84
N LEU A 111 -2.48 2.59 -7.52
CA LEU A 111 -3.07 1.62 -8.44
C LEU A 111 -4.52 1.96 -8.78
N GLY A 112 -5.30 2.42 -7.79
CA GLY A 112 -6.67 2.87 -8.03
C GLY A 112 -6.74 4.13 -8.86
N ASN A 113 -5.89 5.11 -8.57
CA ASN A 113 -5.90 6.42 -9.21
C ASN A 113 -5.34 6.39 -10.63
N ILE A 114 -4.36 5.52 -10.92
CA ILE A 114 -3.76 5.44 -12.27
C ILE A 114 -4.79 5.05 -13.35
N LEU A 115 -5.86 4.38 -12.96
CA LEU A 115 -6.92 4.00 -13.88
C LEU A 115 -7.65 5.21 -14.46
N ASP A 116 -7.71 6.34 -13.74
CA ASP A 116 -8.35 7.57 -14.20
C ASP A 116 -7.54 8.28 -15.30
N ILE A 117 -6.24 7.97 -15.44
CA ILE A 117 -5.38 8.53 -16.48
C ILE A 117 -5.64 7.87 -17.83
N PHE A 118 -6.14 6.63 -17.83
CA PHE A 118 -6.32 5.85 -19.04
C PHE A 118 -7.80 5.75 -19.45
N SER A 119 -8.05 5.78 -20.74
CA SER A 119 -9.41 5.57 -21.27
C SER A 119 -9.85 4.11 -21.07
N LYS A 120 -11.17 3.88 -21.12
CA LYS A 120 -11.76 2.53 -20.97
C LYS A 120 -11.44 1.58 -22.12
N ASP A 121 -10.90 2.09 -23.22
CA ASP A 121 -10.56 1.31 -24.41
C ASP A 121 -9.16 0.67 -24.33
N ASN A 122 -8.42 0.92 -23.23
CA ASN A 122 -7.13 0.30 -23.02
C ASN A 122 -7.25 -1.16 -22.60
N LEU A 123 -6.33 -1.97 -23.07
CA LEU A 123 -6.16 -3.35 -22.65
C LEU A 123 -5.11 -3.41 -21.52
N VAL A 124 -5.52 -3.92 -20.36
CA VAL A 124 -4.62 -4.12 -19.22
C VAL A 124 -4.27 -5.60 -19.12
N LEU A 125 -2.98 -5.92 -19.15
CA LEU A 125 -2.48 -7.28 -18.95
C LEU A 125 -2.20 -7.50 -17.46
N VAL A 126 -2.82 -8.52 -16.90
CA VAL A 126 -2.68 -8.91 -15.48
C VAL A 126 -2.18 -10.35 -15.45
N PRO A 127 -1.12 -10.67 -14.66
CA PRO A 127 -0.68 -12.06 -14.47
C PRO A 127 -1.76 -12.92 -13.81
N ASP A 128 -1.72 -14.23 -14.03
CA ASP A 128 -2.55 -15.19 -13.30
C ASP A 128 -1.68 -16.37 -12.86
N PRO A 129 -1.57 -16.64 -11.56
CA PRO A 129 -2.23 -15.98 -10.42
C PRO A 129 -1.64 -14.62 -10.07
N VAL A 130 -2.48 -13.74 -9.50
CA VAL A 130 -2.12 -12.38 -9.11
C VAL A 130 -2.82 -11.96 -7.81
N TYR A 131 -2.31 -10.91 -7.18
CA TYR A 131 -2.99 -10.28 -6.05
C TYR A 131 -4.38 -9.76 -6.47
N PRO A 132 -5.47 -10.11 -5.75
CA PRO A 132 -6.85 -9.86 -6.21
C PRO A 132 -7.26 -8.39 -6.36
N VAL A 133 -6.39 -7.47 -5.97
CA VAL A 133 -6.63 -6.01 -6.12
C VAL A 133 -6.47 -5.55 -7.57
N TYR A 134 -5.63 -6.22 -8.37
CA TYR A 134 -5.51 -5.92 -9.79
C TYR A 134 -6.73 -6.47 -10.54
#